data_bb732f126c7f11971cb347d77650f8ec
#
_entry.id   bb732f126c7f11971cb347d77650f8ec
#
_cell.length_a   1.000
_cell.length_b   1.000
_cell.length_c   1.000
_cell.angle_alpha   90.00
_cell.angle_beta   90.00
_cell.angle_gamma   90.00
#
_symmetry.space_group_name_H-M   'P 1'
#
loop_
_entity.id
_entity.type
_entity.pdbx_description
1 polymer ?
#
loop_
_entity_poly.entity_id
_entity_poly.type
_entity_poly.pdbx_seq_one_letter_code
_entity_poly.pdbx_strand_id
1 'polypeptide(L)'
;MHGYTSYDDWIFNYSNFQTQADEHGFILIYPQGTIYQPTGETHWNAGWTPQSTTDDIDYIDSIIDYLDGNYLVNLKRIYSTGMSNGGMMSYVLACQLSYRIAGIASVTGSMANQTFDECDPKQPMPVRQIQGAMDTIVPYEGRENRKPIDDVMEYWVNYNGCNMTPSEIIIEDNDGLKDTAKVTIK
;
A
#
# COMPACT_ATOMS: atom_id res chain seq x y z
N MET A 1 -4.00 -5.94 -1.64
CA MET A 1 -2.90 -6.94 -1.68
C MET A 1 -2.66 -7.48 -0.27
N HIS A 2 -2.38 -8.78 -0.16
CA HIS A 2 -2.14 -9.48 1.11
C HIS A 2 -0.77 -9.19 1.73
N GLY A 3 -0.59 -9.53 3.00
CA GLY A 3 0.69 -9.46 3.69
C GLY A 3 1.62 -10.65 3.34
N TYR A 4 2.86 -10.60 3.84
CA TYR A 4 3.80 -11.73 3.78
C TYR A 4 3.19 -12.95 4.47
N THR A 5 3.41 -14.15 3.93
CA THR A 5 2.83 -15.43 4.39
C THR A 5 1.30 -15.57 4.22
N SER A 6 0.63 -14.58 3.63
CA SER A 6 -0.82 -14.55 3.49
C SER A 6 -1.25 -14.85 2.04
N TYR A 7 -2.55 -14.93 1.82
CA TYR A 7 -3.16 -15.29 0.55
C TYR A 7 -4.29 -14.32 0.19
N ASP A 8 -4.69 -14.31 -1.08
CA ASP A 8 -5.76 -13.49 -1.62
C ASP A 8 -7.12 -13.76 -0.97
N ASP A 9 -7.46 -15.03 -0.72
CA ASP A 9 -8.69 -15.43 -0.04
C ASP A 9 -8.72 -15.01 1.44
N TRP A 10 -7.55 -15.01 2.11
CA TRP A 10 -7.47 -14.53 3.49
C TRP A 10 -7.74 -13.02 3.57
N ILE A 11 -7.05 -12.22 2.73
CA ILE A 11 -7.27 -10.76 2.74
C ILE A 11 -8.65 -10.37 2.22
N PHE A 12 -9.24 -11.17 1.33
CA PHE A 12 -10.62 -11.01 0.90
C PHE A 12 -11.57 -11.08 2.09
N ASN A 13 -11.47 -12.15 2.88
CA ASN A 13 -12.34 -12.35 4.05
C ASN A 13 -12.04 -11.35 5.18
N TYR A 14 -10.77 -10.99 5.38
CA TYR A 14 -10.33 -10.09 6.45
C TYR A 14 -10.74 -8.64 6.21
N SER A 15 -10.59 -8.13 4.98
CA SER A 15 -10.75 -6.71 4.69
C SER A 15 -12.19 -6.24 4.57
N ASN A 16 -13.13 -7.14 4.27
CA ASN A 16 -14.55 -6.84 4.01
C ASN A 16 -14.79 -5.75 2.94
N PHE A 17 -13.84 -5.57 2.01
CA PHE A 17 -13.99 -4.60 0.92
C PHE A 17 -15.10 -4.96 -0.08
N GLN A 18 -15.56 -6.20 -0.09
CA GLN A 18 -16.68 -6.65 -0.91
C GLN A 18 -17.93 -5.79 -0.67
N THR A 19 -18.28 -5.58 0.60
CA THR A 19 -19.42 -4.75 0.97
C THR A 19 -19.28 -3.33 0.41
N GLN A 20 -18.08 -2.77 0.47
CA GLN A 20 -17.81 -1.43 -0.06
C GLN A 20 -17.86 -1.40 -1.60
N ALA A 21 -17.39 -2.47 -2.26
CA ALA A 21 -17.46 -2.58 -3.71
C ALA A 21 -18.91 -2.66 -4.20
N ASP A 22 -19.74 -3.44 -3.52
CA ASP A 22 -21.17 -3.61 -3.84
C ASP A 22 -21.93 -2.30 -3.59
N GLU A 23 -21.66 -1.59 -2.50
CA GLU A 23 -22.30 -0.33 -2.14
C GLU A 23 -21.92 0.82 -3.06
N HIS A 24 -20.66 0.90 -3.45
CA HIS A 24 -20.11 2.04 -4.19
C HIS A 24 -19.85 1.77 -5.68
N GLY A 25 -20.09 0.55 -6.15
CA GLY A 25 -20.07 0.18 -7.57
C GLY A 25 -18.65 0.24 -8.19
N PHE A 26 -17.65 -0.37 -7.56
CA PHE A 26 -16.32 -0.50 -8.14
C PHE A 26 -15.88 -1.97 -8.28
N ILE A 27 -14.98 -2.22 -9.22
CA ILE A 27 -14.37 -3.54 -9.41
C ILE A 27 -13.30 -3.72 -8.35
N LEU A 28 -13.36 -4.83 -7.63
CA LEU A 28 -12.43 -5.18 -6.57
C LEU A 28 -11.60 -6.39 -7.01
N ILE A 29 -10.27 -6.26 -6.92
CA ILE A 29 -9.31 -7.31 -7.31
C ILE A 29 -8.43 -7.64 -6.11
N TYR A 30 -8.28 -8.94 -5.85
CA TYR A 30 -7.37 -9.49 -4.85
C TYR A 30 -6.28 -10.31 -5.56
N PRO A 31 -5.20 -9.68 -6.02
CA PRO A 31 -4.12 -10.42 -6.66
C PRO A 31 -3.39 -11.30 -5.65
N GLN A 32 -2.88 -12.45 -6.12
CA GLN A 32 -2.07 -13.37 -5.33
C GLN A 32 -0.60 -13.18 -5.64
N GLY A 33 0.20 -12.88 -4.61
CA GLY A 33 1.65 -12.83 -4.69
C GLY A 33 2.29 -14.21 -4.80
N THR A 34 3.50 -14.27 -5.32
CA THR A 34 4.22 -15.52 -5.58
C THR A 34 4.92 -16.07 -4.34
N ILE A 35 5.49 -17.26 -4.47
CA ILE A 35 6.30 -17.89 -3.41
C ILE A 35 7.71 -17.31 -3.41
N TYR A 36 8.14 -16.78 -2.27
CA TYR A 36 9.52 -16.40 -2.01
C TYR A 36 10.36 -17.64 -1.74
N GLN A 37 11.15 -18.05 -2.73
CA GLN A 37 11.86 -19.34 -2.70
C GLN A 37 12.72 -19.58 -1.45
N PRO A 38 13.42 -18.57 -0.89
CA PRO A 38 14.24 -18.79 0.30
C PRO A 38 13.47 -19.22 1.56
N THR A 39 12.19 -18.90 1.66
CA THR A 39 11.37 -19.22 2.84
C THR A 39 10.20 -20.15 2.53
N GLY A 40 9.81 -20.29 1.27
CA GLY A 40 8.62 -21.02 0.85
C GLY A 40 7.30 -20.27 1.11
N GLU A 41 7.36 -19.01 1.48
CA GLU A 41 6.20 -18.19 1.84
C GLU A 41 5.74 -17.27 0.70
N THR A 42 4.46 -16.96 0.68
CA THR A 42 3.89 -16.00 -0.27
C THR A 42 4.38 -14.58 0.03
N HIS A 43 4.65 -13.81 -1.01
CA HIS A 43 5.15 -12.44 -0.86
C HIS A 43 4.84 -11.57 -2.08
N TRP A 44 5.13 -10.28 -1.91
CA TRP A 44 5.30 -9.28 -2.95
C TRP A 44 6.75 -8.81 -2.95
N ASN A 45 7.35 -8.67 -4.13
CA ASN A 45 8.69 -8.12 -4.28
C ASN A 45 8.67 -6.60 -4.11
N ALA A 46 8.70 -6.16 -2.85
CA ALA A 46 8.56 -4.77 -2.45
C ALA A 46 9.87 -4.16 -1.89
N GLY A 47 11.02 -4.63 -2.39
CA GLY A 47 12.34 -4.05 -2.09
C GLY A 47 12.95 -4.45 -0.73
N TRP A 48 12.27 -5.29 0.06
CA TRP A 48 12.80 -5.78 1.34
C TRP A 48 13.22 -7.27 1.32
N THR A 49 12.92 -7.96 0.23
CA THR A 49 13.29 -9.36 -0.02
C THR A 49 14.40 -9.42 -1.07
N PRO A 50 15.67 -9.31 -0.68
CA PRO A 50 16.79 -9.03 -1.60
C PRO A 50 17.05 -10.11 -2.65
N GLN A 51 16.49 -11.31 -2.48
CA GLN A 51 16.63 -12.42 -3.40
C GLN A 51 15.37 -12.65 -4.25
N SER A 52 14.35 -11.81 -4.11
CA SER A 52 13.18 -11.91 -4.96
C SER A 52 13.49 -11.36 -6.35
N THR A 53 13.18 -12.14 -7.36
CA THR A 53 13.30 -11.76 -8.77
C THR A 53 11.95 -11.68 -9.47
N THR A 54 10.86 -11.74 -8.69
CA THR A 54 9.51 -11.66 -9.23
C THR A 54 9.23 -10.26 -9.74
N ASP A 55 8.69 -10.16 -10.95
CA ASP A 55 8.21 -8.89 -11.51
C ASP A 55 6.72 -8.72 -11.19
N ASP A 56 6.46 -8.30 -9.95
CA ASP A 56 5.10 -8.03 -9.51
C ASP A 56 4.52 -6.75 -10.12
N ILE A 57 5.38 -5.87 -10.66
CA ILE A 57 4.95 -4.64 -11.33
C ILE A 57 4.29 -5.00 -12.66
N ASP A 58 4.98 -5.79 -13.49
CA ASP A 58 4.46 -6.28 -14.77
C ASP A 58 3.20 -7.13 -14.56
N TYR A 59 3.17 -7.94 -13.50
CA TYR A 59 1.98 -8.71 -13.14
C TYR A 59 0.77 -7.81 -12.85
N ILE A 60 0.93 -6.77 -12.03
CA ILE A 60 -0.17 -5.84 -11.73
C ILE A 60 -0.57 -5.01 -12.98
N ASP A 61 0.40 -4.59 -13.78
CA ASP A 61 0.11 -3.88 -15.04
C ASP A 61 -0.66 -4.76 -16.02
N SER A 62 -0.31 -6.04 -16.12
CA SER A 62 -1.04 -7.04 -16.93
C SER A 62 -2.49 -7.25 -16.45
N ILE A 63 -2.73 -7.21 -15.13
CA ILE A 63 -4.11 -7.26 -14.59
C ILE A 63 -4.90 -6.03 -15.04
N ILE A 64 -4.29 -4.85 -15.01
CA ILE A 64 -4.94 -3.61 -15.47
C ILE A 64 -5.29 -3.70 -16.95
N ASP A 65 -4.37 -4.19 -17.78
CA ASP A 65 -4.62 -4.38 -19.22
C ASP A 65 -5.72 -5.40 -19.49
N TYR A 66 -5.76 -6.51 -18.75
CA TYR A 66 -6.82 -7.48 -18.84
C TYR A 66 -8.20 -6.87 -18.51
N LEU A 67 -8.26 -6.06 -17.46
CA LEU A 67 -9.50 -5.39 -17.05
C LEU A 67 -9.95 -4.37 -18.09
N ASP A 68 -9.04 -3.58 -18.66
CA ASP A 68 -9.35 -2.61 -19.70
C ASP A 68 -9.89 -3.29 -20.97
N GLY A 69 -9.30 -4.43 -21.34
CA GLY A 69 -9.72 -5.19 -22.51
C GLY A 69 -11.05 -5.95 -22.35
N ASN A 70 -11.52 -6.20 -21.13
CA ASN A 70 -12.69 -7.06 -20.87
C ASN A 70 -13.85 -6.37 -20.14
N TYR A 71 -13.62 -5.20 -19.53
CA TYR A 71 -14.59 -4.48 -18.73
C TYR A 71 -14.54 -2.98 -19.01
N LEU A 72 -15.64 -2.29 -18.74
CA LEU A 72 -15.69 -0.82 -18.83
C LEU A 72 -15.06 -0.20 -17.58
N VAL A 73 -13.73 -0.10 -17.54
CA VAL A 73 -13.00 0.49 -16.45
C VAL A 73 -12.58 1.93 -16.75
N ASN A 74 -12.54 2.75 -15.72
CA ASN A 74 -11.96 4.08 -15.84
C ASN A 74 -10.48 4.03 -15.43
N LEU A 75 -9.58 4.01 -16.40
CA LEU A 75 -8.12 3.94 -16.19
C LEU A 75 -7.55 5.10 -15.38
N LYS A 76 -8.30 6.18 -15.17
CA LYS A 76 -7.91 7.30 -14.28
C LYS A 76 -8.35 7.10 -12.83
N ARG A 77 -8.98 5.97 -12.50
CA ARG A 77 -9.53 5.67 -11.18
C ARG A 77 -9.13 4.27 -10.72
N ILE A 78 -7.86 3.93 -10.87
CA ILE A 78 -7.26 2.68 -10.39
C ILE A 78 -6.48 3.01 -9.11
N TYR A 79 -6.79 2.29 -8.05
CA TYR A 79 -6.19 2.51 -6.73
C TYR A 79 -5.56 1.23 -6.23
N SER A 80 -4.47 1.35 -5.50
CA SER A 80 -3.81 0.22 -4.87
C SER A 80 -3.88 0.33 -3.35
N THR A 81 -4.19 -0.77 -2.70
CA THR A 81 -4.11 -0.88 -1.24
C THR A 81 -3.63 -2.26 -0.83
N GLY A 82 -3.02 -2.35 0.34
CA GLY A 82 -2.57 -3.61 0.88
C GLY A 82 -2.14 -3.48 2.33
N MET A 83 -2.00 -4.64 2.98
CA MET A 83 -1.56 -4.75 4.35
C MET A 83 -0.11 -5.23 4.41
N SER A 84 0.71 -4.66 5.31
CA SER A 84 2.11 -5.09 5.55
C SER A 84 2.91 -5.13 4.24
N ASN A 85 3.41 -6.28 3.80
CA ASN A 85 4.10 -6.46 2.52
C ASN A 85 3.27 -5.99 1.31
N GLY A 86 1.93 -6.19 1.32
CA GLY A 86 1.04 -5.64 0.30
C GLY A 86 0.94 -4.11 0.34
N GLY A 87 1.05 -3.50 1.53
CA GLY A 87 1.16 -2.05 1.69
C GLY A 87 2.49 -1.51 1.15
N MET A 88 3.60 -2.24 1.39
CA MET A 88 4.91 -1.94 0.80
C MET A 88 4.86 -2.02 -0.73
N MET A 89 4.17 -3.04 -1.29
CA MET A 89 3.97 -3.18 -2.73
C MET A 89 3.15 -2.03 -3.30
N SER A 90 2.17 -1.49 -2.58
CA SER A 90 1.44 -0.29 -3.01
C SER A 90 2.38 0.91 -3.20
N TYR A 91 3.39 1.07 -2.35
CA TYR A 91 4.43 2.10 -2.56
C TYR A 91 5.30 1.84 -3.78
N VAL A 92 5.67 0.58 -4.06
CA VAL A 92 6.39 0.22 -5.30
C VAL A 92 5.57 0.65 -6.52
N LEU A 93 4.28 0.34 -6.54
CA LEU A 93 3.39 0.75 -7.63
C LEU A 93 3.25 2.27 -7.72
N ALA A 94 3.20 2.99 -6.58
CA ALA A 94 3.20 4.44 -6.57
C ALA A 94 4.48 5.04 -7.20
N CYS A 95 5.63 4.44 -6.94
CA CYS A 95 6.92 4.91 -7.46
C CYS A 95 7.12 4.56 -8.93
N GLN A 96 6.74 3.36 -9.36
CA GLN A 96 7.13 2.82 -10.67
C GLN A 96 5.97 2.73 -11.68
N LEU A 97 4.72 2.67 -11.19
CA LEU A 97 3.52 2.54 -12.02
C LEU A 97 2.54 3.71 -11.83
N SER A 98 3.05 4.87 -11.41
CA SER A 98 2.23 6.05 -11.09
C SER A 98 1.38 6.55 -12.25
N TYR A 99 1.77 6.28 -13.49
CA TYR A 99 0.98 6.62 -14.68
C TYR A 99 -0.29 5.77 -14.86
N ARG A 100 -0.41 4.65 -14.14
CA ARG A 100 -1.59 3.76 -14.12
C ARG A 100 -2.39 3.87 -12.82
N ILE A 101 -1.72 4.19 -11.71
CA ILE A 101 -2.30 4.22 -10.36
C ILE A 101 -2.66 5.64 -9.98
N ALA A 102 -3.91 5.87 -9.61
CA ALA A 102 -4.43 7.20 -9.25
C ALA A 102 -4.25 7.55 -7.76
N GLY A 103 -3.87 6.61 -6.94
CA GLY A 103 -3.59 6.80 -5.51
C GLY A 103 -3.42 5.48 -4.78
N ILE A 104 -2.80 5.54 -3.62
CA ILE A 104 -2.55 4.35 -2.80
C ILE A 104 -3.00 4.53 -1.34
N ALA A 105 -3.26 3.38 -0.70
CA ALA A 105 -3.39 3.30 0.76
C ALA A 105 -2.55 2.13 1.29
N SER A 106 -1.56 2.42 2.12
CA SER A 106 -0.75 1.41 2.80
C SER A 106 -1.23 1.22 4.23
N VAL A 107 -1.53 -0.01 4.59
CA VAL A 107 -1.91 -0.40 5.96
C VAL A 107 -0.75 -1.17 6.57
N THR A 108 -0.18 -0.65 7.64
CA THR A 108 0.98 -1.25 8.35
C THR A 108 2.15 -1.64 7.44
N GLY A 109 2.37 -0.85 6.38
CA GLY A 109 3.47 -1.03 5.43
C GLY A 109 4.27 0.26 5.30
N SER A 110 5.60 0.21 5.41
CA SER A 110 6.48 1.33 5.11
C SER A 110 7.23 1.10 3.80
N MET A 111 7.92 2.10 3.28
CA MET A 111 8.79 1.91 2.11
C MET A 111 10.08 1.20 2.53
N ALA A 112 10.44 0.14 1.80
CA ALA A 112 11.79 -0.40 1.89
C ALA A 112 12.82 0.66 1.44
N ASN A 113 14.05 0.60 1.98
CA ASN A 113 15.09 1.57 1.61
C ASN A 113 15.31 1.61 0.10
N GLN A 114 15.40 0.44 -0.55
CA GLN A 114 15.55 0.37 -1.99
C GLN A 114 14.39 1.08 -2.73
N THR A 115 13.15 0.76 -2.36
CA THR A 115 11.97 1.41 -2.96
C THR A 115 11.98 2.92 -2.78
N PHE A 116 12.40 3.40 -1.62
CA PHE A 116 12.49 4.82 -1.31
C PHE A 116 13.57 5.53 -2.14
N ASP A 117 14.76 4.93 -2.21
CA ASP A 117 15.92 5.51 -2.87
C ASP A 117 15.77 5.51 -4.42
N GLU A 118 15.02 4.55 -4.96
CA GLU A 118 14.73 4.40 -6.41
C GLU A 118 13.37 4.99 -6.82
N CYS A 119 12.65 5.64 -5.90
CA CYS A 119 11.31 6.14 -6.17
C CYS A 119 11.31 7.31 -7.16
N ASP A 120 10.69 7.11 -8.33
CA ASP A 120 10.61 8.12 -9.41
C ASP A 120 9.18 8.19 -9.98
N PRO A 121 8.20 8.66 -9.20
CA PRO A 121 6.83 8.79 -9.70
C PRO A 121 6.77 9.76 -10.89
N LYS A 122 5.86 9.52 -11.82
CA LYS A 122 5.72 10.37 -13.02
C LYS A 122 4.68 11.47 -12.85
N GLN A 123 3.91 11.42 -11.78
CA GLN A 123 2.89 12.41 -11.44
C GLN A 123 2.59 12.40 -9.95
N PRO A 124 2.19 13.54 -9.36
CA PRO A 124 1.67 13.59 -8.00
C PRO A 124 0.47 12.66 -7.84
N MET A 125 0.38 12.00 -6.68
CA MET A 125 -0.75 11.13 -6.35
C MET A 125 -1.08 11.14 -4.86
N PRO A 126 -2.35 10.97 -4.49
CA PRO A 126 -2.75 10.80 -3.11
C PRO A 126 -2.13 9.54 -2.48
N VAL A 127 -1.53 9.72 -1.32
CA VAL A 127 -0.98 8.63 -0.51
C VAL A 127 -1.64 8.66 0.86
N ARG A 128 -2.18 7.52 1.29
CA ARG A 128 -2.68 7.32 2.64
C ARG A 128 -1.84 6.27 3.36
N GLN A 129 -1.31 6.63 4.52
CA GLN A 129 -0.65 5.70 5.44
C GLN A 129 -1.56 5.44 6.65
N ILE A 130 -1.75 4.17 6.99
CA ILE A 130 -2.44 3.74 8.21
C ILE A 130 -1.44 2.90 8.99
N GLN A 131 -1.01 3.39 10.16
CA GLN A 131 0.08 2.78 10.93
C GLN A 131 -0.24 2.80 12.42
N GLY A 132 -0.01 1.67 13.08
CA GLY A 132 -0.04 1.62 14.54
C GLY A 132 1.24 2.24 15.12
N ALA A 133 1.11 3.20 16.05
CA ALA A 133 2.27 3.83 16.68
C ALA A 133 3.13 2.85 17.49
N MET A 134 2.52 1.74 17.95
CA MET A 134 3.20 0.69 18.70
C MET A 134 3.39 -0.61 17.89
N ASP A 135 3.36 -0.54 16.57
CA ASP A 135 3.58 -1.70 15.71
C ASP A 135 5.01 -2.22 15.88
N THR A 136 5.16 -3.45 16.36
CA THR A 136 6.46 -4.08 16.59
C THR A 136 6.97 -4.87 15.39
N ILE A 137 6.13 -5.13 14.39
CA ILE A 137 6.49 -5.87 13.16
C ILE A 137 6.97 -4.91 12.08
N VAL A 138 6.20 -3.84 11.84
CA VAL A 138 6.57 -2.72 10.97
C VAL A 138 6.58 -1.44 11.82
N PRO A 139 7.65 -1.19 12.60
CA PRO A 139 7.68 -0.08 13.54
C PRO A 139 7.52 1.27 12.85
N TYR A 140 6.82 2.17 13.52
CA TYR A 140 6.62 3.55 13.06
C TYR A 140 7.97 4.26 12.78
N GLU A 141 8.96 4.03 13.64
CA GLU A 141 10.31 4.59 13.55
C GLU A 141 11.21 3.90 12.50
N GLY A 142 10.64 2.97 11.72
CA GLY A 142 11.39 2.23 10.72
C GLY A 142 12.31 1.14 11.29
N ARG A 143 13.13 0.59 10.43
CA ARG A 143 14.18 -0.41 10.73
C ARG A 143 15.34 -0.23 9.75
N GLU A 144 16.40 -1.05 9.96
CA GLU A 144 17.58 -1.05 9.08
C GLU A 144 17.23 -1.12 7.57
N ASN A 145 16.19 -1.86 7.20
CA ASN A 145 15.79 -2.07 5.80
C ASN A 145 14.51 -1.33 5.37
N ARG A 146 13.96 -0.45 6.22
CA ARG A 146 12.70 0.27 5.97
C ARG A 146 12.74 1.66 6.59
N LYS A 147 12.24 2.63 5.86
CA LYS A 147 12.18 4.03 6.31
C LYS A 147 11.18 4.22 7.46
N PRO A 148 11.43 5.19 8.36
CA PRO A 148 10.42 5.70 9.27
C PRO A 148 9.18 6.19 8.51
N ILE A 149 8.01 6.08 9.13
CA ILE A 149 6.75 6.51 8.50
C ILE A 149 6.78 8.03 8.23
N ASP A 150 7.34 8.82 9.13
CA ASP A 150 7.44 10.27 8.94
C ASP A 150 8.31 10.63 7.74
N ASP A 151 9.43 9.95 7.52
CA ASP A 151 10.28 10.17 6.34
C ASP A 151 9.53 9.85 5.03
N VAL A 152 8.76 8.74 5.03
CA VAL A 152 7.93 8.35 3.89
C VAL A 152 6.85 9.41 3.62
N MET A 153 6.18 9.89 4.65
CA MET A 153 5.14 10.91 4.50
C MET A 153 5.72 12.25 4.08
N GLU A 154 6.88 12.65 4.62
CA GLU A 154 7.59 13.87 4.20
C GLU A 154 7.98 13.82 2.72
N TYR A 155 8.50 12.68 2.25
CA TYR A 155 8.79 12.48 0.82
C TYR A 155 7.54 12.76 -0.04
N TRP A 156 6.40 12.14 0.28
CA TRP A 156 5.19 12.28 -0.52
C TRP A 156 4.55 13.67 -0.41
N VAL A 157 4.60 14.30 0.77
CA VAL A 157 4.13 15.68 0.97
C VAL A 157 4.93 16.65 0.09
N ASN A 158 6.27 16.52 0.10
CA ASN A 158 7.16 17.31 -0.72
C ASN A 158 6.96 17.06 -2.22
N TYR A 159 6.92 15.80 -2.63
CA TYR A 159 6.72 15.41 -4.02
C TYR A 159 5.40 15.93 -4.58
N ASN A 160 4.32 15.83 -3.81
CA ASN A 160 3.00 16.29 -4.20
C ASN A 160 2.81 17.81 -4.12
N GLY A 161 3.78 18.56 -3.58
CA GLY A 161 3.66 20.00 -3.37
C GLY A 161 2.59 20.38 -2.34
N CYS A 162 2.34 19.51 -1.36
CA CYS A 162 1.36 19.75 -0.30
C CYS A 162 1.85 20.80 0.71
N ASN A 163 0.93 21.34 1.51
CA ASN A 163 1.29 22.16 2.65
C ASN A 163 2.02 21.31 3.71
N MET A 164 3.18 21.79 4.15
CA MET A 164 3.98 21.10 5.17
C MET A 164 3.38 21.13 6.58
N THR A 165 2.38 21.99 6.81
CA THR A 165 1.68 22.04 8.10
C THR A 165 0.50 21.06 8.06
N PRO A 166 0.56 19.94 8.81
CA PRO A 166 -0.53 18.98 8.83
C PRO A 166 -1.76 19.52 9.53
N SER A 167 -2.92 19.09 9.09
CA SER A 167 -4.13 19.15 9.90
C SER A 167 -4.20 17.91 10.77
N GLU A 168 -4.49 18.07 12.05
CA GLU A 168 -4.61 16.95 12.98
C GLU A 168 -6.06 16.79 13.43
N ILE A 169 -6.58 15.57 13.28
CA ILE A 169 -7.92 15.21 13.79
C ILE A 169 -7.70 14.07 14.78
N ILE A 170 -8.19 14.28 16.01
CA ILE A 170 -8.25 13.23 17.03
C ILE A 170 -9.61 12.55 16.91
N ILE A 171 -9.60 11.25 16.65
CA ILE A 171 -10.80 10.42 16.73
C ILE A 171 -10.87 9.90 18.16
N GLU A 172 -11.94 10.28 18.86
CA GLU A 172 -12.17 9.79 20.23
C GLU A 172 -12.51 8.28 20.21
N ASP A 173 -11.98 7.59 21.20
CA ASP A 173 -12.32 6.20 21.49
C ASP A 173 -13.78 6.13 21.96
N ASN A 174 -14.62 5.55 21.11
CA ASN A 174 -16.05 5.39 21.38
C ASN A 174 -16.45 3.93 21.66
N ASP A 175 -15.52 2.99 21.61
CA ASP A 175 -15.82 1.56 21.82
C ASP A 175 -15.52 1.06 23.23
N GLY A 176 -14.89 1.87 24.06
CA GLY A 176 -14.54 1.56 25.45
C GLY A 176 -13.31 0.66 25.60
N LEU A 177 -12.58 0.38 24.53
CA LEU A 177 -11.40 -0.49 24.54
C LEU A 177 -10.10 0.24 24.93
N LYS A 178 -10.14 1.54 25.11
CA LYS A 178 -8.99 2.41 25.46
C LYS A 178 -7.85 2.41 24.44
N ASP A 179 -8.18 2.22 23.18
CA ASP A 179 -7.25 2.32 22.07
C ASP A 179 -7.42 3.67 21.34
N THR A 180 -7.00 4.75 21.95
CA THR A 180 -7.07 6.08 21.31
C THR A 180 -6.41 6.08 19.95
N ALA A 181 -7.20 6.21 18.88
CA ALA A 181 -6.69 6.37 17.53
C ALA A 181 -6.46 7.85 17.24
N LYS A 182 -5.21 8.20 16.88
CA LYS A 182 -4.85 9.54 16.39
C LYS A 182 -4.64 9.46 14.88
N VAL A 183 -5.42 10.22 14.13
CA VAL A 183 -5.26 10.33 12.69
C VAL A 183 -4.63 11.68 12.36
N THR A 184 -3.44 11.65 11.75
CA THR A 184 -2.82 12.84 11.18
C THR A 184 -3.04 12.82 9.67
N ILE A 185 -3.70 13.84 9.14
CA ILE A 185 -3.91 14.04 7.70
C ILE A 185 -2.96 15.15 7.26
N LYS A 186 -2.03 14.82 6.38
CA LYS A 186 -1.11 15.78 5.76
C LYS A 186 -1.49 16.05 4.31
#